data_e2500dc2bfac610a276c77249eb4f474
#
_entry.id   e2500dc2bfac610a276c77249eb4f474
#
_cell.length_a   1.000
_cell.length_b   1.000
_cell.length_c   1.000
_cell.angle_alpha   90.00
_cell.angle_beta   90.00
_cell.angle_gamma   90.00
#
_symmetry.space_group_name_H-M   'P 1'
#
loop_
_entity.id
_entity.type
_entity.pdbx_description
1 polymer ?
#
loop_
_entity_poly.entity_id
_entity_poly.type
_entity_poly.pdbx_seq_one_letter_code
_entity_poly.pdbx_strand_id
1 'polypeptide(L)'
;MKKLFITIAAILLGASFASAQDLASVTETFNNGAIALQADNKAEALQSFREALAGAELLGAEGEEIASKCKSYIPVLEFSIAKEMVNNQDYDNAVAALKATIDLAKEYGDSATAESAADLIPQVLMQKANAALSAKDYEAAVAGYNAVLEADPNNGVAALRLGSALNSAGDKDAAIEAFKMAAANGQEKQAVKQISNIYLKNAAALLKAKDYANAVSEALKVNEYGENAKAYQIAAQASQSLKKNADAIKYFEKYLELAPNAGNATQIAYTVAALYQQQGNKAKAIEFYQKAITDPKFGAEAQKQINALK
;
A
#
# COMPACT_ATOMS: atom_id res chain seq x y z
N MET A 1 -20.14 -23.84 -11.85
CA MET A 1 -20.49 -23.05 -10.68
C MET A 1 -21.43 -21.96 -11.15
N LYS A 2 -22.68 -21.98 -10.71
CA LYS A 2 -23.72 -21.03 -11.15
C LYS A 2 -23.46 -19.70 -10.45
N LYS A 3 -23.12 -18.68 -11.22
CA LYS A 3 -23.04 -17.29 -10.73
C LYS A 3 -24.46 -16.86 -10.35
N LEU A 4 -24.71 -16.78 -9.06
CA LEU A 4 -25.91 -16.17 -8.53
C LEU A 4 -25.74 -14.65 -8.62
N PHE A 5 -26.17 -14.07 -9.74
CA PHE A 5 -26.33 -12.63 -9.84
C PHE A 5 -27.51 -12.22 -8.95
N ILE A 6 -27.23 -11.82 -7.71
CA ILE A 6 -28.19 -11.08 -6.92
C ILE A 6 -28.14 -9.64 -7.46
N THR A 7 -28.93 -9.40 -8.49
CA THR A 7 -29.27 -8.04 -8.90
C THR A 7 -30.01 -7.41 -7.73
N ILE A 8 -29.42 -6.44 -7.05
CA ILE A 8 -30.16 -5.50 -6.22
C ILE A 8 -30.97 -4.64 -7.21
N ALA A 9 -32.01 -5.24 -7.75
CA ALA A 9 -33.06 -4.49 -8.42
C ALA A 9 -33.79 -3.75 -7.32
N ALA A 10 -33.69 -2.41 -7.33
CA ALA A 10 -34.73 -1.60 -6.72
C ALA A 10 -36.04 -2.00 -7.40
N ILE A 11 -36.74 -2.94 -6.80
CA ILE A 11 -38.11 -3.28 -7.19
C ILE A 11 -38.93 -2.07 -6.79
N LEU A 12 -39.09 -1.15 -7.75
CA LEU A 12 -40.29 -0.29 -7.77
C LEU A 12 -41.47 -1.26 -7.87
N LEU A 13 -41.95 -1.74 -6.73
CA LEU A 13 -43.25 -2.38 -6.65
C LEU A 13 -44.27 -1.33 -7.01
N GLY A 14 -44.55 -1.26 -8.31
CA GLY A 14 -45.67 -0.51 -8.85
C GLY A 14 -46.92 -0.97 -8.13
N ALA A 15 -47.60 -0.02 -7.53
CA ALA A 15 -48.88 -0.15 -6.85
C ALA A 15 -49.88 -1.03 -7.63
N SER A 16 -50.07 -2.24 -7.15
CA SER A 16 -51.28 -3.04 -7.41
C SER A 16 -51.47 -4.09 -6.30
N PHE A 17 -51.38 -3.69 -5.04
CA PHE A 17 -51.93 -4.46 -3.92
C PHE A 17 -53.14 -3.75 -3.36
N ALA A 18 -54.22 -3.79 -4.11
CA ALA A 18 -55.55 -3.47 -3.59
C ALA A 18 -56.22 -4.77 -3.08
N SER A 19 -55.55 -5.47 -2.16
CA SER A 19 -56.22 -6.39 -1.24
C SER A 19 -55.93 -5.87 0.17
N ALA A 20 -56.97 -5.70 0.98
CA ALA A 20 -56.82 -5.28 2.37
C ALA A 20 -55.85 -6.24 3.06
N GLN A 21 -54.57 -5.85 3.20
CA GLN A 21 -53.67 -6.55 4.09
C GLN A 21 -54.19 -6.31 5.50
N ASP A 22 -54.56 -7.37 6.18
CA ASP A 22 -54.90 -7.31 7.59
C ASP A 22 -53.64 -7.51 8.46
N LEU A 23 -53.70 -7.13 9.70
CA LEU A 23 -52.59 -7.27 10.64
C LEU A 23 -52.12 -8.74 10.78
N ALA A 24 -53.04 -9.72 10.60
CA ALA A 24 -52.74 -11.13 10.67
C ALA A 24 -51.79 -11.56 9.53
N SER A 25 -52.09 -11.14 8.30
CA SER A 25 -51.27 -11.43 7.11
C SER A 25 -49.86 -10.79 7.21
N VAL A 26 -49.78 -9.53 7.69
CA VAL A 26 -48.50 -8.84 7.91
C VAL A 26 -47.68 -9.53 9.02
N THR A 27 -48.36 -10.00 10.09
CA THR A 27 -47.72 -10.75 11.18
C THR A 27 -47.19 -12.09 10.69
N GLU A 28 -47.94 -12.81 9.83
CA GLU A 28 -47.49 -14.07 9.21
C GLU A 28 -46.26 -13.85 8.35
N THR A 29 -46.22 -12.82 7.50
CA THR A 29 -45.06 -12.45 6.68
C THR A 29 -43.85 -12.14 7.55
N PHE A 30 -44.02 -11.40 8.64
CA PHE A 30 -42.94 -11.13 9.60
C PHE A 30 -42.40 -12.44 10.23
N ASN A 31 -43.32 -13.33 10.66
CA ASN A 31 -42.95 -14.61 11.26
C ASN A 31 -42.17 -15.51 10.26
N ASN A 32 -42.59 -15.50 8.98
CA ASN A 32 -41.85 -16.22 7.93
C ASN A 32 -40.42 -15.69 7.79
N GLY A 33 -40.21 -14.37 7.88
CA GLY A 33 -38.89 -13.77 7.93
C GLY A 33 -38.08 -14.25 9.15
N ALA A 34 -38.70 -14.33 10.32
CA ALA A 34 -38.03 -14.82 11.53
C ALA A 34 -37.66 -16.32 11.42
N ILE A 35 -38.51 -17.14 10.81
CA ILE A 35 -38.22 -18.55 10.54
C ILE A 35 -37.06 -18.70 9.54
N ALA A 36 -37.08 -17.94 8.45
CA ALA A 36 -36.01 -17.93 7.46
C ALA A 36 -34.65 -17.50 8.10
N LEU A 37 -34.69 -16.52 9.00
CA LEU A 37 -33.50 -16.09 9.74
C LEU A 37 -32.95 -17.18 10.66
N GLN A 38 -33.81 -17.92 11.36
CA GLN A 38 -33.41 -19.06 12.18
C GLN A 38 -32.82 -20.21 11.33
N ALA A 39 -33.25 -20.33 10.09
CA ALA A 39 -32.71 -21.29 9.11
C ALA A 39 -31.42 -20.78 8.40
N ASP A 40 -30.85 -19.64 8.83
CA ASP A 40 -29.71 -18.95 8.20
C ASP A 40 -29.95 -18.56 6.72
N ASN A 41 -31.23 -18.48 6.32
CA ASN A 41 -31.61 -18.01 4.98
C ASN A 41 -31.83 -16.49 4.99
N LYS A 42 -30.73 -15.74 5.02
CA LYS A 42 -30.76 -14.28 5.20
C LYS A 42 -31.47 -13.55 4.04
N ALA A 43 -31.34 -14.07 2.82
CA ALA A 43 -31.96 -13.46 1.65
C ALA A 43 -33.51 -13.54 1.72
N GLU A 44 -34.05 -14.69 2.09
CA GLU A 44 -35.49 -14.88 2.29
C GLU A 44 -35.98 -14.09 3.50
N ALA A 45 -35.23 -14.09 4.61
CA ALA A 45 -35.53 -13.30 5.79
C ALA A 45 -35.64 -11.79 5.46
N LEU A 46 -34.66 -11.27 4.72
CA LEU A 46 -34.63 -9.87 4.31
C LEU A 46 -35.85 -9.51 3.43
N GLN A 47 -36.17 -10.37 2.46
CA GLN A 47 -37.32 -10.19 1.60
C GLN A 47 -38.61 -10.15 2.42
N SER A 48 -38.82 -11.14 3.30
CA SER A 48 -40.03 -11.23 4.15
C SER A 48 -40.16 -10.03 5.10
N PHE A 49 -39.06 -9.55 5.71
CA PHE A 49 -39.10 -8.36 6.56
C PHE A 49 -39.38 -7.07 5.77
N ARG A 50 -38.91 -6.94 4.54
CA ARG A 50 -39.23 -5.81 3.66
C ARG A 50 -40.71 -5.82 3.25
N GLU A 51 -41.26 -6.99 2.91
CA GLU A 51 -42.70 -7.16 2.60
C GLU A 51 -43.55 -6.87 3.82
N ALA A 52 -43.16 -7.39 5.00
CA ALA A 52 -43.87 -7.13 6.26
C ALA A 52 -43.84 -5.64 6.64
N LEU A 53 -42.67 -4.96 6.41
CA LEU A 53 -42.55 -3.52 6.65
C LEU A 53 -43.52 -2.73 5.77
N ALA A 54 -43.50 -3.01 4.47
CA ALA A 54 -44.40 -2.33 3.51
C ALA A 54 -45.88 -2.52 3.89
N GLY A 55 -46.28 -3.74 4.29
CA GLY A 55 -47.63 -4.02 4.76
C GLY A 55 -47.97 -3.31 6.09
N ALA A 56 -47.06 -3.32 7.03
CA ALA A 56 -47.20 -2.66 8.34
C ALA A 56 -47.35 -1.13 8.20
N GLU A 57 -46.58 -0.51 7.30
CA GLU A 57 -46.72 0.94 7.05
C GLU A 57 -48.08 1.34 6.45
N LEU A 58 -48.69 0.47 5.63
CA LEU A 58 -50.03 0.68 5.10
C LEU A 58 -51.10 0.59 6.19
N LEU A 59 -50.88 -0.19 7.25
CA LEU A 59 -51.80 -0.32 8.39
C LEU A 59 -51.71 0.86 9.38
N GLY A 60 -50.75 1.75 9.23
CA GLY A 60 -50.54 2.88 10.11
C GLY A 60 -50.34 2.46 11.58
N ALA A 61 -51.13 3.00 12.50
CA ALA A 61 -50.97 2.74 13.94
C ALA A 61 -51.09 1.25 14.33
N GLU A 62 -51.87 0.44 13.61
CA GLU A 62 -52.01 -0.99 13.88
C GLU A 62 -50.75 -1.79 13.50
N GLY A 63 -49.99 -1.31 12.51
CA GLY A 63 -48.77 -1.94 12.03
C GLY A 63 -47.48 -1.46 12.72
N GLU A 64 -47.55 -0.42 13.56
CA GLU A 64 -46.37 0.31 14.08
C GLU A 64 -45.35 -0.61 14.80
N GLU A 65 -45.84 -1.58 15.59
CA GLU A 65 -44.97 -2.51 16.30
C GLU A 65 -44.15 -3.40 15.31
N ILE A 66 -44.81 -3.92 14.26
CA ILE A 66 -44.16 -4.77 13.24
C ILE A 66 -43.22 -3.92 12.42
N ALA A 67 -43.63 -2.72 12.01
CA ALA A 67 -42.76 -1.80 11.25
C ALA A 67 -41.48 -1.47 12.02
N SER A 68 -41.59 -1.15 13.32
CA SER A 68 -40.44 -0.89 14.19
C SER A 68 -39.49 -2.09 14.28
N LYS A 69 -40.03 -3.31 14.44
CA LYS A 69 -39.20 -4.53 14.44
C LYS A 69 -38.50 -4.75 13.10
N CYS A 70 -39.21 -4.60 11.98
CA CYS A 70 -38.63 -4.74 10.66
C CYS A 70 -37.49 -3.72 10.43
N LYS A 71 -37.70 -2.45 10.80
CA LYS A 71 -36.66 -1.39 10.71
C LYS A 71 -35.42 -1.70 11.55
N SER A 72 -35.54 -2.49 12.62
CA SER A 72 -34.38 -2.94 13.41
C SER A 72 -33.68 -4.15 12.81
N TYR A 73 -34.40 -5.05 12.12
CA TYR A 73 -33.76 -6.27 11.54
C TYR A 73 -33.15 -6.04 10.17
N ILE A 74 -33.78 -5.24 9.32
CA ILE A 74 -33.39 -5.07 7.91
C ILE A 74 -31.94 -4.57 7.75
N PRO A 75 -31.49 -3.47 8.43
CA PRO A 75 -30.11 -3.00 8.27
C PRO A 75 -29.07 -4.03 8.72
N VAL A 76 -29.35 -4.74 9.82
CA VAL A 76 -28.44 -5.77 10.35
C VAL A 76 -28.30 -6.94 9.38
N LEU A 77 -29.41 -7.34 8.74
CA LEU A 77 -29.40 -8.41 7.72
C LEU A 77 -28.64 -7.96 6.46
N GLU A 78 -28.89 -6.76 5.97
CA GLU A 78 -28.15 -6.21 4.81
C GLU A 78 -26.66 -6.15 5.09
N PHE A 79 -26.26 -5.67 6.28
CA PHE A 79 -24.87 -5.68 6.70
C PHE A 79 -24.28 -7.10 6.73
N SER A 80 -25.05 -8.08 7.23
CA SER A 80 -24.62 -9.48 7.25
C SER A 80 -24.42 -10.06 5.85
N ILE A 81 -25.34 -9.76 4.93
CA ILE A 81 -25.25 -10.17 3.52
C ILE A 81 -24.05 -9.49 2.84
N ALA A 82 -23.82 -8.22 3.09
CA ALA A 82 -22.64 -7.51 2.57
C ALA A 82 -21.33 -8.16 3.05
N LYS A 83 -21.24 -8.61 4.32
CA LYS A 83 -20.09 -9.36 4.83
C LYS A 83 -19.89 -10.71 4.12
N GLU A 84 -20.97 -11.39 3.76
CA GLU A 84 -20.87 -12.63 2.95
C GLU A 84 -20.30 -12.36 1.56
N MET A 85 -20.70 -11.23 0.92
CA MET A 85 -20.13 -10.82 -0.35
C MET A 85 -18.60 -10.60 -0.23
N VAL A 86 -18.14 -9.97 0.87
CA VAL A 86 -16.70 -9.81 1.15
C VAL A 86 -15.99 -11.17 1.25
N ASN A 87 -16.57 -12.11 2.00
CA ASN A 87 -16.01 -13.46 2.15
C ASN A 87 -15.94 -14.22 0.82
N ASN A 88 -16.89 -13.96 -0.08
CA ASN A 88 -16.93 -14.52 -1.42
C ASN A 88 -16.04 -13.73 -2.42
N GLN A 89 -15.29 -12.73 -1.96
CA GLN A 89 -14.44 -11.87 -2.78
C GLN A 89 -15.20 -11.05 -3.84
N ASP A 90 -16.49 -10.85 -3.63
CA ASP A 90 -17.34 -10.00 -4.47
C ASP A 90 -17.29 -8.55 -3.94
N TYR A 91 -16.10 -7.96 -4.03
CA TYR A 91 -15.79 -6.69 -3.37
C TYR A 91 -16.62 -5.51 -3.89
N ASP A 92 -16.92 -5.48 -5.19
CA ASP A 92 -17.65 -4.37 -5.79
C ASP A 92 -19.10 -4.34 -5.30
N ASN A 93 -19.77 -5.50 -5.32
CA ASN A 93 -21.10 -5.63 -4.81
C ASN A 93 -21.13 -5.44 -3.28
N ALA A 94 -20.13 -5.91 -2.55
CA ALA A 94 -20.00 -5.69 -1.12
C ALA A 94 -19.94 -4.20 -0.78
N VAL A 95 -19.11 -3.41 -1.47
CA VAL A 95 -19.02 -1.95 -1.23
C VAL A 95 -20.34 -1.26 -1.56
N ALA A 96 -21.00 -1.64 -2.66
CA ALA A 96 -22.32 -1.09 -3.00
C ALA A 96 -23.36 -1.42 -1.95
N ALA A 97 -23.41 -2.68 -1.47
CA ALA A 97 -24.32 -3.12 -0.42
C ALA A 97 -24.05 -2.41 0.92
N LEU A 98 -22.78 -2.24 1.31
CA LEU A 98 -22.41 -1.49 2.52
C LEU A 98 -22.87 -0.03 2.47
N LYS A 99 -22.72 0.65 1.32
CA LYS A 99 -23.22 2.02 1.14
C LYS A 99 -24.74 2.08 1.29
N ALA A 100 -25.47 1.17 0.64
CA ALA A 100 -26.93 1.08 0.77
C ALA A 100 -27.35 0.79 2.22
N THR A 101 -26.62 -0.09 2.92
CA THR A 101 -26.84 -0.39 4.33
C THR A 101 -26.67 0.86 5.20
N ILE A 102 -25.65 1.68 4.95
CA ILE A 102 -25.41 2.94 5.69
C ILE A 102 -26.60 3.89 5.55
N ASP A 103 -27.06 4.08 4.33
CA ASP A 103 -28.16 5.01 4.05
C ASP A 103 -29.45 4.52 4.72
N LEU A 104 -29.77 3.24 4.60
CA LEU A 104 -30.96 2.64 5.20
C LEU A 104 -30.89 2.60 6.73
N ALA A 105 -29.74 2.26 7.30
CA ALA A 105 -29.56 2.25 8.75
C ALA A 105 -29.74 3.65 9.36
N LYS A 106 -29.24 4.69 8.68
CA LYS A 106 -29.49 6.08 9.08
C LYS A 106 -30.96 6.46 9.00
N GLU A 107 -31.65 6.06 7.92
CA GLU A 107 -33.07 6.30 7.74
C GLU A 107 -33.91 5.67 8.88
N TYR A 108 -33.52 4.47 9.30
CA TYR A 108 -34.23 3.73 10.35
C TYR A 108 -33.73 4.02 11.79
N GLY A 109 -32.70 4.91 11.91
CA GLY A 109 -32.15 5.31 13.20
C GLY A 109 -31.19 4.32 13.84
N ASP A 110 -30.68 3.33 13.07
CA ASP A 110 -29.68 2.35 13.52
C ASP A 110 -28.25 2.86 13.26
N SER A 111 -27.81 3.80 14.10
CA SER A 111 -26.48 4.39 13.99
C SER A 111 -25.34 3.35 14.13
N ALA A 112 -25.54 2.31 14.95
CA ALA A 112 -24.52 1.29 15.19
C ALA A 112 -24.22 0.47 13.94
N THR A 113 -25.26 0.05 13.21
CA THR A 113 -25.08 -0.65 11.93
C THR A 113 -24.51 0.28 10.86
N ALA A 114 -24.93 1.55 10.82
CA ALA A 114 -24.39 2.52 9.88
C ALA A 114 -22.88 2.75 10.07
N GLU A 115 -22.43 2.92 11.31
CA GLU A 115 -20.99 3.05 11.66
C GLU A 115 -20.22 1.77 11.31
N SER A 116 -20.73 0.60 11.70
CA SER A 116 -20.09 -0.68 11.41
C SER A 116 -19.92 -0.92 9.90
N ALA A 117 -20.92 -0.55 9.11
CA ALA A 117 -20.85 -0.66 7.64
C ALA A 117 -19.86 0.35 7.04
N ALA A 118 -19.81 1.57 7.56
CA ALA A 118 -18.86 2.60 7.12
C ALA A 118 -17.40 2.18 7.41
N ASP A 119 -17.14 1.65 8.60
CA ASP A 119 -15.81 1.18 9.01
C ASP A 119 -15.31 -0.02 8.19
N LEU A 120 -16.22 -0.80 7.64
CA LEU A 120 -15.86 -1.97 6.83
C LEU A 120 -15.46 -1.58 5.40
N ILE A 121 -15.96 -0.49 4.83
CA ILE A 121 -15.69 -0.10 3.44
C ILE A 121 -14.18 0.05 3.15
N PRO A 122 -13.36 0.79 3.92
CA PRO A 122 -11.92 0.89 3.67
C PRO A 122 -11.22 -0.47 3.72
N GLN A 123 -11.66 -1.37 4.60
CA GLN A 123 -11.10 -2.71 4.71
C GLN A 123 -11.39 -3.56 3.47
N VAL A 124 -12.61 -3.48 2.93
CA VAL A 124 -13.02 -4.17 1.69
C VAL A 124 -12.23 -3.63 0.49
N LEU A 125 -12.11 -2.30 0.37
CA LEU A 125 -11.31 -1.66 -0.67
C LEU A 125 -9.84 -2.09 -0.59
N MET A 126 -9.28 -2.18 0.62
CA MET A 126 -7.92 -2.67 0.85
C MET A 126 -7.77 -4.13 0.40
N GLN A 127 -8.72 -5.00 0.72
CA GLN A 127 -8.70 -6.41 0.28
C GLN A 127 -8.78 -6.52 -1.24
N LYS A 128 -9.67 -5.75 -1.89
CA LYS A 128 -9.78 -5.67 -3.35
C LYS A 128 -8.45 -5.25 -3.98
N ALA A 129 -7.84 -4.18 -3.48
CA ALA A 129 -6.57 -3.67 -3.98
C ALA A 129 -5.42 -4.68 -3.78
N ASN A 130 -5.37 -5.38 -2.63
CA ASN A 130 -4.40 -6.43 -2.37
C ASN A 130 -4.58 -7.63 -3.32
N ALA A 131 -5.81 -8.01 -3.63
CA ALA A 131 -6.10 -9.07 -4.60
C ALA A 131 -5.61 -8.70 -6.01
N ALA A 132 -5.88 -7.46 -6.45
CA ALA A 132 -5.39 -6.93 -7.72
C ALA A 132 -3.86 -6.91 -7.78
N LEU A 133 -3.18 -6.44 -6.72
CA LEU A 133 -1.73 -6.43 -6.62
C LEU A 133 -1.14 -7.85 -6.72
N SER A 134 -1.76 -8.81 -6.07
CA SER A 134 -1.35 -10.23 -6.10
C SER A 134 -1.53 -10.85 -7.47
N ALA A 135 -2.57 -10.44 -8.21
CA ALA A 135 -2.81 -10.80 -9.59
C ALA A 135 -1.89 -10.06 -10.59
N LYS A 136 -1.04 -9.13 -10.11
CA LYS A 136 -0.21 -8.23 -10.91
C LYS A 136 -1.02 -7.28 -11.81
N ASP A 137 -2.27 -7.07 -11.48
CA ASP A 137 -3.08 -6.00 -12.07
C ASP A 137 -2.76 -4.70 -11.32
N TYR A 138 -1.67 -4.06 -11.75
CA TYR A 138 -1.16 -2.89 -11.05
C TYR A 138 -2.08 -1.68 -11.21
N GLU A 139 -2.78 -1.56 -12.33
CA GLU A 139 -3.73 -0.48 -12.57
C GLU A 139 -4.92 -0.57 -11.60
N ALA A 140 -5.54 -1.73 -11.51
CA ALA A 140 -6.62 -1.97 -10.55
C ALA A 140 -6.14 -1.85 -9.08
N ALA A 141 -4.91 -2.27 -8.78
CA ALA A 141 -4.33 -2.11 -7.44
C ALA A 141 -4.14 -0.63 -7.07
N VAL A 142 -3.59 0.17 -7.99
CA VAL A 142 -3.41 1.63 -7.80
C VAL A 142 -4.76 2.31 -7.59
N ALA A 143 -5.75 2.02 -8.44
CA ALA A 143 -7.11 2.55 -8.28
C ALA A 143 -7.73 2.17 -6.93
N GLY A 144 -7.56 0.92 -6.51
CA GLY A 144 -8.09 0.42 -5.24
C GLY A 144 -7.44 1.09 -4.03
N TYR A 145 -6.10 1.22 -4.00
CA TYR A 145 -5.43 1.92 -2.89
C TYR A 145 -5.73 3.41 -2.85
N ASN A 146 -5.91 4.07 -4.00
CA ASN A 146 -6.37 5.45 -4.04
C ASN A 146 -7.78 5.58 -3.42
N ALA A 147 -8.70 4.67 -3.73
CA ALA A 147 -10.03 4.67 -3.12
C ALA A 147 -9.99 4.47 -1.59
N VAL A 148 -9.02 3.69 -1.07
CA VAL A 148 -8.78 3.60 0.39
C VAL A 148 -8.32 4.95 0.94
N LEU A 149 -7.38 5.63 0.26
CA LEU A 149 -6.84 6.91 0.70
C LEU A 149 -7.84 8.07 0.55
N GLU A 150 -8.80 7.97 -0.36
CA GLU A 150 -9.93 8.91 -0.42
C GLU A 150 -10.84 8.77 0.82
N ALA A 151 -11.04 7.55 1.31
CA ALA A 151 -11.84 7.29 2.51
C ALA A 151 -11.05 7.58 3.81
N ASP A 152 -9.76 7.28 3.83
CA ASP A 152 -8.85 7.50 4.96
C ASP A 152 -7.50 8.03 4.45
N PRO A 153 -7.34 9.36 4.32
CA PRO A 153 -6.12 9.98 3.82
C PRO A 153 -4.86 9.71 4.67
N ASN A 154 -5.03 9.31 5.91
CA ASN A 154 -3.93 9.02 6.84
C ASN A 154 -3.56 7.54 6.89
N ASN A 155 -4.10 6.71 6.00
CA ASN A 155 -3.81 5.29 5.95
C ASN A 155 -2.40 5.02 5.40
N GLY A 156 -1.40 5.06 6.27
CA GLY A 156 -0.01 4.82 5.89
C GLY A 156 0.23 3.45 5.25
N VAL A 157 -0.56 2.43 5.62
CA VAL A 157 -0.44 1.10 5.01
C VAL A 157 -0.94 1.12 3.56
N ALA A 158 -2.06 1.78 3.29
CA ALA A 158 -2.56 1.96 1.92
C ALA A 158 -1.55 2.74 1.06
N ALA A 159 -0.99 3.84 1.59
CA ALA A 159 0.03 4.62 0.91
C ALA A 159 1.29 3.79 0.61
N LEU A 160 1.73 2.93 1.54
CA LEU A 160 2.88 2.04 1.34
C LEU A 160 2.61 1.01 0.22
N ARG A 161 1.41 0.45 0.20
CA ARG A 161 0.97 -0.50 -0.83
C ARG A 161 0.80 0.18 -2.19
N LEU A 162 0.24 1.39 -2.21
CA LEU A 162 0.15 2.23 -3.42
C LEU A 162 1.54 2.44 -4.02
N GLY A 163 2.52 2.87 -3.22
CA GLY A 163 3.89 3.04 -3.68
C GLY A 163 4.48 1.75 -4.25
N SER A 164 4.18 0.60 -3.66
CA SER A 164 4.62 -0.70 -4.16
C SER A 164 3.97 -1.07 -5.50
N ALA A 165 2.68 -0.80 -5.66
CA ALA A 165 1.94 -1.01 -6.91
C ALA A 165 2.47 -0.12 -8.04
N LEU A 166 2.63 1.18 -7.77
CA LEU A 166 3.19 2.17 -8.71
C LEU A 166 4.62 1.81 -9.15
N ASN A 167 5.48 1.43 -8.20
CA ASN A 167 6.84 0.99 -8.53
C ASN A 167 6.86 -0.28 -9.39
N SER A 168 5.93 -1.19 -9.17
CA SER A 168 5.78 -2.41 -9.97
C SER A 168 5.20 -2.13 -11.37
N ALA A 169 4.35 -1.10 -11.48
CA ALA A 169 3.85 -0.58 -12.75
C ALA A 169 4.93 0.19 -13.54
N GLY A 170 6.04 0.58 -12.88
CA GLY A 170 7.14 1.33 -13.50
C GLY A 170 7.10 2.83 -13.26
N ASP A 171 6.05 3.35 -12.63
CA ASP A 171 5.94 4.77 -12.26
C ASP A 171 6.69 5.03 -10.94
N LYS A 172 7.98 5.28 -11.08
CA LYS A 172 8.87 5.44 -9.93
C LYS A 172 8.67 6.76 -9.19
N ASP A 173 8.32 7.81 -9.91
CA ASP A 173 8.15 9.14 -9.32
C ASP A 173 6.89 9.17 -8.46
N ALA A 174 5.77 8.70 -9.00
CA ALA A 174 4.54 8.53 -8.21
C ALA A 174 4.73 7.55 -7.04
N ALA A 175 5.51 6.48 -7.21
CA ALA A 175 5.83 5.55 -6.13
C ALA A 175 6.57 6.22 -4.98
N ILE A 176 7.55 7.10 -5.27
CA ILE A 176 8.28 7.84 -4.26
C ILE A 176 7.35 8.76 -3.48
N GLU A 177 6.43 9.47 -4.15
CA GLU A 177 5.45 10.33 -3.47
C GLU A 177 4.50 9.52 -2.57
N ALA A 178 4.02 8.38 -3.03
CA ALA A 178 3.20 7.49 -2.21
C ALA A 178 3.98 6.94 -1.00
N PHE A 179 5.26 6.61 -1.15
CA PHE A 179 6.11 6.21 -0.02
C PHE A 179 6.39 7.36 0.94
N LYS A 180 6.52 8.61 0.48
CA LYS A 180 6.63 9.78 1.37
C LYS A 180 5.35 9.96 2.19
N MET A 181 4.19 9.81 1.56
CA MET A 181 2.91 9.80 2.27
C MET A 181 2.86 8.68 3.32
N ALA A 182 3.31 7.49 2.99
CA ALA A 182 3.39 6.37 3.91
C ALA A 182 4.30 6.67 5.11
N ALA A 183 5.46 7.31 4.86
CA ALA A 183 6.40 7.71 5.91
C ALA A 183 5.77 8.70 6.88
N ALA A 184 5.05 9.71 6.37
CA ALA A 184 4.34 10.71 7.18
C ALA A 184 3.21 10.09 8.03
N ASN A 185 2.70 8.91 7.63
CA ASN A 185 1.58 8.22 8.28
C ASN A 185 2.02 6.90 8.95
N GLY A 186 3.16 6.91 9.63
CA GLY A 186 3.59 5.83 10.53
C GLY A 186 4.29 4.65 9.86
N GLN A 187 4.60 4.72 8.55
CA GLN A 187 5.35 3.69 7.83
C GLN A 187 6.78 4.12 7.46
N GLU A 188 7.37 5.06 8.22
CA GLU A 188 8.63 5.72 7.90
C GLU A 188 9.75 4.74 7.55
N LYS A 189 10.04 3.77 8.43
CA LYS A 189 11.15 2.82 8.23
C LYS A 189 11.01 2.01 6.93
N GLN A 190 9.79 1.57 6.61
CA GLN A 190 9.54 0.76 5.42
C GLN A 190 9.57 1.62 4.16
N ALA A 191 8.95 2.79 4.21
CA ALA A 191 8.89 3.74 3.11
C ALA A 191 10.29 4.25 2.73
N VAL A 192 11.09 4.68 3.69
CA VAL A 192 12.48 5.12 3.49
C VAL A 192 13.32 4.03 2.83
N LYS A 193 13.17 2.78 3.27
CA LYS A 193 13.85 1.64 2.62
C LYS A 193 13.45 1.48 1.16
N GLN A 194 12.17 1.63 0.83
CA GLN A 194 11.68 1.51 -0.55
C GLN A 194 12.18 2.66 -1.43
N ILE A 195 12.10 3.90 -0.95
CA ILE A 195 12.64 5.06 -1.66
C ILE A 195 14.14 4.89 -1.93
N SER A 196 14.91 4.53 -0.92
CA SER A 196 16.35 4.28 -1.05
C SER A 196 16.65 3.21 -2.09
N ASN A 197 15.87 2.12 -2.12
CA ASN A 197 16.02 1.06 -3.11
C ASN A 197 15.74 1.53 -4.54
N ILE A 198 14.75 2.41 -4.74
CA ILE A 198 14.44 2.99 -6.05
C ILE A 198 15.63 3.82 -6.53
N TYR A 199 16.11 4.77 -5.73
CA TYR A 199 17.25 5.61 -6.10
C TYR A 199 18.53 4.80 -6.33
N LEU A 200 18.82 3.80 -5.48
CA LEU A 200 19.99 2.92 -5.67
C LEU A 200 19.92 2.14 -6.99
N LYS A 201 18.76 1.59 -7.34
CA LYS A 201 18.57 0.89 -8.60
C LYS A 201 18.74 1.82 -9.80
N ASN A 202 18.20 3.04 -9.72
CA ASN A 202 18.35 4.05 -10.76
C ASN A 202 19.81 4.44 -10.92
N ALA A 203 20.49 4.79 -9.82
CA ALA A 203 21.90 5.16 -9.84
C ALA A 203 22.78 4.06 -10.41
N ALA A 204 22.56 2.79 -10.06
CA ALA A 204 23.30 1.65 -10.60
C ALA A 204 23.03 1.44 -12.10
N ALA A 205 21.78 1.64 -12.55
CA ALA A 205 21.44 1.55 -13.97
C ALA A 205 22.13 2.66 -14.80
N LEU A 206 22.12 3.91 -14.28
CA LEU A 206 22.80 5.04 -14.90
C LEU A 206 24.31 4.85 -14.94
N LEU A 207 24.92 4.33 -13.87
CA LEU A 207 26.35 3.98 -13.84
C LEU A 207 26.68 2.95 -14.94
N LYS A 208 25.86 1.90 -15.08
CA LYS A 208 26.01 0.90 -16.14
C LYS A 208 25.83 1.49 -17.54
N ALA A 209 24.91 2.42 -17.71
CA ALA A 209 24.67 3.14 -18.95
C ALA A 209 25.77 4.20 -19.26
N LYS A 210 26.73 4.38 -18.34
CA LYS A 210 27.80 5.39 -18.41
C LYS A 210 27.27 6.84 -18.34
N ASP A 211 26.07 7.04 -17.87
CA ASP A 211 25.53 8.35 -17.51
C ASP A 211 25.99 8.73 -16.10
N TYR A 212 27.28 9.02 -16.00
CA TYR A 212 27.94 9.20 -14.71
C TYR A 212 27.44 10.41 -13.92
N ALA A 213 27.08 11.50 -14.60
CA ALA A 213 26.61 12.70 -13.94
C ALA A 213 25.28 12.45 -13.21
N ASN A 214 24.34 11.83 -13.91
CA ASN A 214 23.04 11.47 -13.33
C ASN A 214 23.19 10.33 -12.31
N ALA A 215 24.13 9.39 -12.50
CA ALA A 215 24.41 8.35 -11.51
C ALA A 215 24.86 8.93 -10.16
N VAL A 216 25.72 9.98 -10.16
CA VAL A 216 26.10 10.69 -8.92
C VAL A 216 24.90 11.33 -8.28
N SER A 217 24.09 12.07 -9.05
CA SER A 217 22.92 12.77 -8.55
C SER A 217 21.92 11.80 -7.90
N GLU A 218 21.56 10.72 -8.59
CA GLU A 218 20.63 9.73 -8.08
C GLU A 218 21.17 8.99 -6.84
N ALA A 219 22.45 8.66 -6.83
CA ALA A 219 23.07 8.01 -5.67
C ALA A 219 23.03 8.92 -4.42
N LEU A 220 23.26 10.21 -4.57
CA LEU A 220 23.28 11.14 -3.45
C LEU A 220 21.89 11.41 -2.87
N LYS A 221 20.81 11.31 -3.66
CA LYS A 221 19.43 11.39 -3.16
C LYS A 221 19.11 10.32 -2.09
N VAL A 222 19.78 9.15 -2.17
CA VAL A 222 19.61 8.11 -1.13
C VAL A 222 19.95 8.65 0.25
N ASN A 223 21.00 9.48 0.35
CA ASN A 223 21.51 9.97 1.62
C ASN A 223 20.62 11.05 2.27
N GLU A 224 19.63 11.57 1.55
CA GLU A 224 18.56 12.40 2.12
C GLU A 224 17.65 11.61 3.09
N TYR A 225 17.64 10.28 2.94
CA TYR A 225 16.85 9.34 3.74
C TYR A 225 17.68 8.56 4.76
N GLY A 226 18.97 8.83 4.83
CA GLY A 226 19.93 8.18 5.71
C GLY A 226 21.22 7.80 4.99
N GLU A 227 22.35 7.87 5.69
CA GLU A 227 23.65 7.54 5.10
C GLU A 227 23.69 6.10 4.60
N ASN A 228 24.15 5.92 3.36
CA ASN A 228 24.16 4.61 2.70
C ASN A 228 25.48 4.35 2.00
N ALA A 229 26.23 3.37 2.49
CA ALA A 229 27.53 3.01 1.93
C ALA A 229 27.46 2.69 0.42
N LYS A 230 26.43 1.98 -0.03
CA LYS A 230 26.29 1.62 -1.46
C LYS A 230 26.06 2.85 -2.35
N ALA A 231 25.34 3.84 -1.87
CA ALA A 231 25.12 5.11 -2.56
C ALA A 231 26.47 5.86 -2.74
N TYR A 232 27.25 5.96 -1.68
CA TYR A 232 28.58 6.57 -1.76
C TYR A 232 29.52 5.79 -2.68
N GLN A 233 29.48 4.46 -2.70
CA GLN A 233 30.26 3.65 -3.63
C GLN A 233 29.91 3.96 -5.08
N ILE A 234 28.61 4.05 -5.43
CA ILE A 234 28.18 4.37 -6.79
C ILE A 234 28.60 5.79 -7.17
N ALA A 235 28.37 6.77 -6.28
CA ALA A 235 28.78 8.16 -6.50
C ALA A 235 30.27 8.30 -6.72
N ALA A 236 31.10 7.58 -5.95
CA ALA A 236 32.54 7.58 -6.07
C ALA A 236 32.99 7.00 -7.41
N GLN A 237 32.48 5.85 -7.82
CA GLN A 237 32.81 5.21 -9.09
C GLN A 237 32.42 6.09 -10.28
N ALA A 238 31.24 6.71 -10.23
CA ALA A 238 30.79 7.63 -11.27
C ALA A 238 31.66 8.89 -11.34
N SER A 239 31.99 9.49 -10.17
CA SER A 239 32.91 10.65 -10.09
C SER A 239 34.30 10.35 -10.62
N GLN A 240 34.85 9.16 -10.32
CA GLN A 240 36.13 8.71 -10.86
C GLN A 240 36.10 8.59 -12.40
N SER A 241 35.01 8.04 -12.94
CA SER A 241 34.79 7.94 -14.38
C SER A 241 34.70 9.32 -15.07
N LEU A 242 34.18 10.33 -14.36
CA LEU A 242 34.14 11.73 -14.78
C LEU A 242 35.49 12.45 -14.58
N LYS A 243 36.53 11.77 -14.07
CA LYS A 243 37.83 12.36 -13.68
C LYS A 243 37.70 13.46 -12.59
N LYS A 244 36.61 13.47 -11.82
CA LYS A 244 36.40 14.33 -10.67
C LYS A 244 37.04 13.68 -9.43
N ASN A 245 38.37 13.66 -9.40
CA ASN A 245 39.15 12.90 -8.40
C ASN A 245 38.84 13.34 -6.95
N ALA A 246 38.64 14.63 -6.71
CA ALA A 246 38.33 15.14 -5.37
C ALA A 246 36.98 14.59 -4.87
N ASP A 247 35.94 14.60 -5.71
CA ASP A 247 34.62 14.04 -5.37
C ASP A 247 34.72 12.51 -5.20
N ALA A 248 35.47 11.83 -6.06
CA ALA A 248 35.68 10.38 -5.96
C ALA A 248 36.30 10.00 -4.62
N ILE A 249 37.37 10.71 -4.21
CA ILE A 249 38.03 10.50 -2.92
C ILE A 249 37.02 10.71 -1.78
N LYS A 250 36.31 11.85 -1.75
CA LYS A 250 35.32 12.18 -0.73
C LYS A 250 34.28 11.06 -0.54
N TYR A 251 33.74 10.55 -1.64
CA TYR A 251 32.71 9.52 -1.57
C TYR A 251 33.27 8.14 -1.23
N PHE A 252 34.45 7.78 -1.70
CA PHE A 252 35.11 6.53 -1.29
C PHE A 252 35.50 6.54 0.17
N GLU A 253 35.97 7.67 0.72
CA GLU A 253 36.24 7.79 2.15
C GLU A 253 34.98 7.57 2.98
N LYS A 254 33.85 8.18 2.59
CA LYS A 254 32.55 7.94 3.22
C LYS A 254 32.11 6.48 3.12
N TYR A 255 32.33 5.84 1.97
CA TYR A 255 32.08 4.41 1.85
C TYR A 255 32.89 3.59 2.84
N LEU A 256 34.18 3.86 2.97
CA LEU A 256 35.09 3.15 3.88
C LEU A 256 34.76 3.41 5.36
N GLU A 257 34.27 4.61 5.68
CA GLU A 257 33.79 4.96 7.03
C GLU A 257 32.57 4.11 7.41
N LEU A 258 31.59 3.99 6.49
CA LEU A 258 30.33 3.28 6.74
C LEU A 258 30.46 1.75 6.59
N ALA A 259 31.42 1.28 5.82
CA ALA A 259 31.61 -0.15 5.53
C ALA A 259 33.10 -0.58 5.59
N PRO A 260 33.77 -0.38 6.74
CA PRO A 260 35.23 -0.62 6.85
C PRO A 260 35.60 -2.09 6.62
N ASN A 261 34.69 -3.02 6.89
CA ASN A 261 34.90 -4.46 6.77
C ASN A 261 34.25 -5.06 5.49
N ALA A 262 33.86 -4.22 4.53
CA ALA A 262 33.34 -4.73 3.27
C ALA A 262 34.42 -5.52 2.51
N GLY A 263 34.03 -6.59 1.82
CA GLY A 263 34.97 -7.47 1.12
C GLY A 263 35.84 -6.78 0.05
N ASN A 264 35.49 -5.56 -0.36
CA ASN A 264 36.25 -4.73 -1.28
C ASN A 264 36.88 -3.49 -0.61
N ALA A 265 36.85 -3.38 0.71
CA ALA A 265 37.32 -2.19 1.42
C ALA A 265 38.80 -1.93 1.18
N THR A 266 39.65 -2.97 1.20
CA THR A 266 41.09 -2.88 0.93
C THR A 266 41.38 -2.46 -0.51
N GLN A 267 40.63 -2.95 -1.48
CA GLN A 267 40.73 -2.54 -2.88
C GLN A 267 40.31 -1.06 -3.07
N ILE A 268 39.26 -0.63 -2.40
CA ILE A 268 38.85 0.78 -2.43
C ILE A 268 39.86 1.67 -1.76
N ALA A 269 40.47 1.24 -0.63
CA ALA A 269 41.58 1.97 0.01
C ALA A 269 42.74 2.14 -0.91
N TYR A 270 43.15 1.11 -1.67
CA TYR A 270 44.18 1.23 -2.70
C TYR A 270 43.83 2.27 -3.78
N THR A 271 42.55 2.28 -4.22
CA THR A 271 42.06 3.27 -5.21
C THR A 271 42.17 4.69 -4.68
N VAL A 272 41.74 4.93 -3.43
CA VAL A 272 41.82 6.23 -2.75
C VAL A 272 43.30 6.68 -2.63
N ALA A 273 44.20 5.76 -2.24
CA ALA A 273 45.62 6.04 -2.16
C ALA A 273 46.22 6.51 -3.50
N ALA A 274 45.88 5.81 -4.59
CA ALA A 274 46.34 6.18 -5.94
C ALA A 274 45.78 7.55 -6.37
N LEU A 275 44.52 7.87 -6.03
CA LEU A 275 43.95 9.18 -6.31
C LEU A 275 44.63 10.29 -5.51
N TYR A 276 44.96 10.09 -4.24
CA TYR A 276 45.73 11.04 -3.43
C TYR A 276 47.15 11.22 -3.96
N GLN A 277 47.79 10.13 -4.40
CA GLN A 277 49.13 10.20 -5.04
C GLN A 277 49.06 11.03 -6.30
N GLN A 278 48.07 10.89 -7.16
CA GLN A 278 47.87 11.73 -8.35
C GLN A 278 47.66 13.21 -7.99
N GLN A 279 47.08 13.51 -6.84
CA GLN A 279 46.97 14.89 -6.34
C GLN A 279 48.24 15.42 -5.65
N GLY A 280 49.27 14.61 -5.54
CA GLY A 280 50.52 14.98 -4.85
C GLY A 280 50.42 14.91 -3.33
N ASN A 281 49.32 14.44 -2.74
CA ASN A 281 49.18 14.29 -1.30
C ASN A 281 49.81 12.99 -0.81
N LYS A 282 51.14 13.02 -0.67
CA LYS A 282 51.92 11.85 -0.27
C LYS A 282 51.49 11.27 1.09
N ALA A 283 51.22 12.14 2.07
CA ALA A 283 50.85 11.70 3.41
C ALA A 283 49.55 10.87 3.41
N LYS A 284 48.54 11.38 2.75
CA LYS A 284 47.28 10.66 2.59
C LYS A 284 47.38 9.41 1.73
N ALA A 285 48.17 9.47 0.65
CA ALA A 285 48.45 8.30 -0.16
C ALA A 285 49.05 7.16 0.67
N ILE A 286 50.09 7.44 1.47
CA ILE A 286 50.70 6.43 2.36
C ILE A 286 49.67 5.88 3.36
N GLU A 287 48.87 6.73 4.01
CA GLU A 287 47.83 6.32 4.96
C GLU A 287 46.85 5.27 4.34
N PHE A 288 46.35 5.56 3.14
CA PHE A 288 45.40 4.67 2.47
C PHE A 288 46.06 3.43 1.84
N TYR A 289 47.32 3.52 1.36
CA TYR A 289 48.07 2.32 0.96
C TYR A 289 48.30 1.37 2.15
N GLN A 290 48.54 1.89 3.35
CA GLN A 290 48.64 1.05 4.58
C GLN A 290 47.39 0.26 4.83
N LYS A 291 46.19 0.83 4.60
CA LYS A 291 44.91 0.12 4.71
C LYS A 291 44.74 -0.98 3.67
N ALA A 292 45.45 -0.90 2.56
CA ALA A 292 45.37 -1.86 1.45
C ALA A 292 46.45 -2.99 1.50
N ILE A 293 47.41 -2.95 2.44
CA ILE A 293 48.51 -3.94 2.51
C ILE A 293 48.02 -5.38 2.58
N THR A 294 46.90 -5.62 3.24
CA THR A 294 46.29 -6.95 3.42
C THR A 294 45.51 -7.44 2.22
N ASP A 295 45.37 -6.62 1.18
CA ASP A 295 44.62 -7.01 -0.02
C ASP A 295 45.39 -8.09 -0.80
N PRO A 296 44.77 -9.24 -1.15
CA PRO A 296 45.44 -10.32 -1.84
C PRO A 296 45.99 -9.93 -3.21
N LYS A 297 45.38 -8.95 -3.89
CA LYS A 297 45.74 -8.52 -5.23
C LYS A 297 46.65 -7.30 -5.23
N PHE A 298 46.37 -6.34 -4.36
CA PHE A 298 47.04 -5.02 -4.38
C PHE A 298 48.03 -4.80 -3.24
N GLY A 299 48.07 -5.69 -2.22
CA GLY A 299 48.87 -5.47 -1.02
C GLY A 299 50.37 -5.34 -1.29
N ALA A 300 50.94 -6.18 -2.16
CA ALA A 300 52.36 -6.10 -2.53
C ALA A 300 52.69 -4.77 -3.26
N GLU A 301 51.81 -4.33 -4.15
CA GLU A 301 51.98 -3.06 -4.86
C GLU A 301 51.78 -1.87 -3.91
N ALA A 302 50.84 -1.94 -2.99
CA ALA A 302 50.62 -0.93 -1.96
C ALA A 302 51.91 -0.73 -1.13
N GLN A 303 52.53 -1.82 -0.68
CA GLN A 303 53.78 -1.76 0.08
C GLN A 303 54.92 -1.11 -0.74
N LYS A 304 55.06 -1.43 -2.04
CA LYS A 304 56.03 -0.81 -2.96
C LYS A 304 55.78 0.69 -3.08
N GLN A 305 54.53 1.12 -3.26
CA GLN A 305 54.19 2.54 -3.36
C GLN A 305 54.49 3.31 -2.05
N ILE A 306 54.21 2.72 -0.88
CA ILE A 306 54.57 3.29 0.43
C ILE A 306 56.11 3.57 0.46
N ASN A 307 56.93 2.61 0.03
CA ASN A 307 58.36 2.75 0.09
C ASN A 307 58.87 3.82 -0.90
N ALA A 308 58.21 3.98 -2.04
CA ALA A 308 58.58 4.99 -3.04
C ALA A 308 58.14 6.42 -2.66
N LEU A 309 57.14 6.57 -1.75
CA LEU A 309 56.61 7.88 -1.33
C LEU A 309 57.32 8.43 -0.08
N LYS A 310 58.01 7.58 0.68
CA LYS A 310 58.86 7.96 1.81
C LYS A 310 60.13 8.63 1.35
#